data_db782c7c36d3d402af914cf744aafdfd
#
_entry.id   db782c7c36d3d402af914cf744aafdfd
#
_cell.length_a   1.000
_cell.length_b   1.000
_cell.length_c   1.000
_cell.angle_alpha   90.00
_cell.angle_beta   90.00
_cell.angle_gamma   90.00
#
_symmetry.space_group_name_H-M   'P 1'
#
loop_
_entity.id
_entity.type
_entity.pdbx_description
1 polymer ?
#
loop_
_entity_poly.entity_id
_entity_poly.type
_entity_poly.pdbx_seq_one_letter_code
_entity_poly.pdbx_strand_id
1 'polypeptide(L)'
;MSCSGVEGGIVSRGFAYQHQRGTLLFAHYFLMLIRPVASKGFALPLALTSSALVLLSSLSLQTLALHARQRSSQALATAKTRDAERSVAMAFQQHAAGAHACLLALPSSEWDLPAGCPGANPAALQSGRVADRNWQLLDWQPQDARAGTLQLRWSDGSQSRLDLELLP
;
A
#
# COMPACT_ATOMS: atom_id res chain seq x y z
N MET A 1 11.43 22.89 27.14
CA MET A 1 10.01 22.47 27.13
C MET A 1 9.97 21.08 26.49
N SER A 2 9.76 20.08 27.35
CA SER A 2 9.71 18.66 26.99
C SER A 2 8.40 18.33 26.28
N CYS A 3 8.45 17.70 25.12
CA CYS A 3 7.32 16.97 24.57
C CYS A 3 7.62 15.48 24.61
N SER A 4 6.89 14.82 25.48
CA SER A 4 6.87 13.39 25.73
C SER A 4 6.40 12.62 24.48
N GLY A 5 7.05 11.46 24.28
CA GLY A 5 6.67 10.48 23.27
C GLY A 5 5.29 9.90 23.55
N VAL A 6 4.56 9.64 22.47
CA VAL A 6 3.39 8.75 22.44
C VAL A 6 3.83 7.48 21.74
N GLU A 7 4.05 6.45 22.56
CA GLU A 7 4.23 5.06 22.14
C GLU A 7 2.91 4.55 21.53
N GLY A 8 2.89 4.40 20.22
CA GLY A 8 1.86 3.67 19.48
C GLY A 8 2.26 2.21 19.27
N GLY A 9 2.37 1.44 20.32
CA GLY A 9 2.51 0.00 20.27
C GLY A 9 1.20 -0.66 20.69
N ILE A 10 0.89 -1.81 20.06
CA ILE A 10 -0.18 -2.77 20.40
C ILE A 10 -1.42 -2.70 19.52
N VAL A 11 -1.35 -3.21 18.29
CA VAL A 11 -2.52 -3.85 17.63
C VAL A 11 -2.09 -5.00 16.66
N SER A 12 -1.09 -5.79 16.93
CA SER A 12 -0.77 -6.91 16.01
C SER A 12 -0.75 -8.32 16.61
N ARG A 13 -1.22 -8.53 17.83
CA ARG A 13 -1.19 -9.86 18.46
C ARG A 13 -2.52 -10.63 18.51
N GLY A 14 -3.63 -10.05 18.05
CA GLY A 14 -4.96 -10.68 18.16
C GLY A 14 -5.36 -11.59 16.98
N PHE A 15 -4.76 -11.45 15.81
CA PHE A 15 -5.27 -12.13 14.61
C PHE A 15 -4.71 -13.55 14.36
N ALA A 16 -3.59 -13.90 14.96
CA ALA A 16 -2.94 -15.20 14.74
C ALA A 16 -3.54 -16.34 15.58
N TYR A 17 -4.23 -16.03 16.67
CA TYR A 17 -4.69 -17.08 17.63
C TYR A 17 -6.05 -17.69 17.27
N GLN A 18 -6.84 -17.04 16.44
CA GLN A 18 -8.20 -17.50 16.13
C GLN A 18 -8.25 -18.55 15.01
N HIS A 19 -7.19 -18.61 14.18
CA HIS A 19 -7.15 -19.55 13.04
C HIS A 19 -6.75 -20.98 13.46
N GLN A 20 -6.11 -21.16 14.62
CA GLN A 20 -5.59 -22.46 15.06
C GLN A 20 -6.63 -23.31 15.78
N ARG A 21 -7.72 -22.72 16.28
CA ARG A 21 -8.79 -23.46 16.96
C ARG A 21 -9.79 -24.13 16.01
N GLY A 22 -9.96 -23.60 14.79
CA GLY A 22 -10.87 -24.16 13.81
C GLY A 22 -10.42 -25.49 13.21
N THR A 23 -9.11 -25.67 13.03
CA THR A 23 -8.54 -26.87 12.39
C THR A 23 -8.55 -28.10 13.32
N LEU A 24 -8.40 -27.89 14.62
CA LEU A 24 -8.44 -29.03 15.58
C LEU A 24 -9.86 -29.56 15.82
N LEU A 25 -10.87 -28.73 15.76
CA LEU A 25 -12.27 -29.16 15.88
C LEU A 25 -12.74 -29.96 14.67
N PHE A 26 -12.34 -29.58 13.45
CA PHE A 26 -12.65 -30.35 12.25
C PHE A 26 -11.99 -31.72 12.23
N ALA A 27 -10.74 -31.82 12.67
CA ALA A 27 -10.04 -33.11 12.77
C ALA A 27 -10.70 -34.05 13.77
N HIS A 28 -11.21 -33.54 14.90
CA HIS A 28 -11.89 -34.36 15.90
C HIS A 28 -13.27 -34.84 15.46
N TYR A 29 -14.02 -33.98 14.73
CA TYR A 29 -15.33 -34.38 14.19
C TYR A 29 -15.20 -35.47 13.11
N PHE A 30 -14.14 -35.39 12.29
CA PHE A 30 -13.90 -36.36 11.22
C PHE A 30 -13.48 -37.73 11.78
N LEU A 31 -12.76 -37.76 12.89
CA LEU A 31 -12.34 -39.02 13.56
C LEU A 31 -13.50 -39.75 14.24
N MET A 32 -14.56 -39.07 14.67
CA MET A 32 -15.71 -39.67 15.32
C MET A 32 -16.72 -40.28 14.31
N LEU A 33 -16.70 -39.87 13.03
CA LEU A 33 -17.64 -40.36 12.00
C LEU A 33 -17.19 -41.67 11.35
N ILE A 34 -15.95 -42.10 11.54
CA ILE A 34 -15.40 -43.33 11.01
C ILE A 34 -15.51 -44.42 12.08
N ARG A 35 -16.73 -44.85 12.43
CA ARG A 35 -16.93 -46.16 13.04
C ARG A 35 -16.76 -47.19 11.97
N PRO A 36 -15.81 -48.14 12.05
CA PRO A 36 -15.63 -49.17 11.05
C PRO A 36 -16.81 -50.13 11.13
N VAL A 37 -17.77 -49.99 10.24
CA VAL A 37 -18.69 -51.07 9.95
C VAL A 37 -17.88 -52.11 9.17
N ALA A 38 -17.44 -53.15 9.87
CA ALA A 38 -16.59 -54.21 9.33
C ALA A 38 -17.38 -55.10 8.38
N SER A 39 -17.56 -54.66 7.14
CA SER A 39 -17.90 -55.50 6.00
C SER A 39 -16.62 -55.77 5.21
N LYS A 40 -16.14 -56.98 5.23
CA LYS A 40 -14.89 -57.48 4.64
C LYS A 40 -14.87 -57.31 3.11
N GLY A 41 -14.69 -56.16 2.58
CA GLY A 41 -14.59 -55.90 1.13
C GLY A 41 -14.77 -54.43 0.75
N PHE A 42 -15.41 -53.63 1.56
CA PHE A 42 -15.74 -52.24 1.24
C PHE A 42 -14.78 -51.19 1.86
N ALA A 43 -13.83 -51.60 2.68
CA ALA A 43 -12.94 -50.71 3.40
C ALA A 43 -11.93 -49.97 2.49
N LEU A 44 -11.46 -50.64 1.45
CA LEU A 44 -10.42 -50.09 0.56
C LEU A 44 -10.98 -48.98 -0.34
N PRO A 45 -12.10 -49.10 -1.04
CA PRO A 45 -12.66 -47.98 -1.80
C PRO A 45 -13.10 -46.81 -0.91
N LEU A 46 -13.57 -47.08 0.30
CA LEU A 46 -13.96 -46.02 1.27
C LEU A 46 -12.76 -45.26 1.77
N ALA A 47 -11.63 -45.92 2.03
CA ALA A 47 -10.38 -45.28 2.40
C ALA A 47 -9.81 -44.41 1.28
N LEU A 48 -9.87 -44.86 0.03
CA LEU A 48 -9.43 -44.09 -1.13
C LEU A 48 -10.29 -42.86 -1.37
N THR A 49 -11.59 -42.96 -1.27
CA THR A 49 -12.49 -41.81 -1.46
C THR A 49 -12.34 -40.80 -0.34
N SER A 50 -12.20 -41.22 0.91
CA SER A 50 -11.99 -40.29 2.04
C SER A 50 -10.65 -39.58 1.94
N SER A 51 -9.58 -40.26 1.55
CA SER A 51 -8.27 -39.64 1.36
C SER A 51 -8.28 -38.62 0.20
N ALA A 52 -8.95 -38.90 -0.89
CA ALA A 52 -9.10 -37.98 -1.99
C ALA A 52 -9.86 -36.71 -1.59
N LEU A 53 -10.94 -36.83 -0.81
CA LEU A 53 -11.69 -35.69 -0.30
C LEU A 53 -10.85 -34.82 0.63
N VAL A 54 -10.05 -35.40 1.51
CA VAL A 54 -9.16 -34.68 2.41
C VAL A 54 -8.09 -33.91 1.61
N LEU A 55 -7.50 -34.53 0.59
CA LEU A 55 -6.51 -33.89 -0.27
C LEU A 55 -7.11 -32.71 -1.04
N LEU A 56 -8.28 -32.88 -1.63
CA LEU A 56 -8.98 -31.81 -2.36
C LEU A 56 -9.35 -30.65 -1.42
N SER A 57 -9.82 -30.93 -0.22
CA SER A 57 -10.12 -29.90 0.78
C SER A 57 -8.87 -29.14 1.21
N SER A 58 -7.75 -29.84 1.40
CA SER A 58 -6.47 -29.24 1.75
C SER A 58 -5.97 -28.29 0.65
N LEU A 59 -6.04 -28.70 -0.60
CA LEU A 59 -5.66 -27.85 -1.75
C LEU A 59 -6.52 -26.58 -1.83
N SER A 60 -7.82 -26.69 -1.61
CA SER A 60 -8.73 -25.55 -1.62
C SER A 60 -8.37 -24.51 -0.54
N LEU A 61 -8.03 -24.97 0.66
CA LEU A 61 -7.62 -24.08 1.75
C LEU A 61 -6.29 -23.39 1.45
N GLN A 62 -5.34 -24.09 0.84
CA GLN A 62 -4.05 -23.51 0.47
C GLN A 62 -4.20 -22.41 -0.59
N THR A 63 -5.05 -22.62 -1.59
CA THR A 63 -5.31 -21.59 -2.61
C THR A 63 -5.96 -20.35 -2.03
N LEU A 64 -6.92 -20.49 -1.13
CA LEU A 64 -7.54 -19.36 -0.44
C LEU A 64 -6.52 -18.59 0.41
N ALA A 65 -5.63 -19.28 1.12
CA ALA A 65 -4.57 -18.64 1.92
C ALA A 65 -3.59 -17.86 1.04
N LEU A 66 -3.19 -18.39 -0.11
CA LEU A 66 -2.34 -17.70 -1.07
C LEU A 66 -3.01 -16.45 -1.64
N HIS A 67 -4.26 -16.53 -2.03
CA HIS A 67 -5.03 -15.37 -2.49
C HIS A 67 -5.19 -14.29 -1.42
N ALA A 68 -5.42 -14.68 -0.17
CA ALA A 68 -5.49 -13.73 0.94
C ALA A 68 -4.16 -13.00 1.15
N ARG A 69 -3.03 -13.71 1.09
CA ARG A 69 -1.68 -13.11 1.18
C ARG A 69 -1.38 -12.16 0.01
N GLN A 70 -1.74 -12.56 -1.22
CA GLN A 70 -1.56 -11.68 -2.37
C GLN A 70 -2.36 -10.38 -2.25
N ARG A 71 -3.64 -10.46 -1.85
CA ARG A 71 -4.47 -9.27 -1.63
C ARG A 71 -3.90 -8.36 -0.55
N SER A 72 -3.42 -8.92 0.56
CA SER A 72 -2.83 -8.13 1.64
C SER A 72 -1.52 -7.46 1.22
N SER A 73 -0.66 -8.14 0.45
CA SER A 73 0.58 -7.55 -0.06
C SER A 73 0.31 -6.43 -1.08
N GLN A 74 -0.67 -6.62 -1.97
CA GLN A 74 -1.09 -5.58 -2.92
C GLN A 74 -1.69 -4.37 -2.20
N ALA A 75 -2.54 -4.58 -1.19
CA ALA A 75 -3.11 -3.50 -0.39
C ALA A 75 -2.01 -2.69 0.34
N LEU A 76 -1.02 -3.38 0.91
CA LEU A 76 0.11 -2.74 1.57
C LEU A 76 0.96 -1.93 0.58
N ALA A 77 1.25 -2.48 -0.60
CA ALA A 77 1.99 -1.78 -1.65
C ALA A 77 1.24 -0.51 -2.11
N THR A 78 -0.07 -0.61 -2.33
CA THR A 78 -0.92 0.53 -2.70
C THR A 78 -0.95 1.60 -1.60
N ALA A 79 -1.08 1.19 -0.33
CA ALA A 79 -1.04 2.11 0.80
C ALA A 79 0.29 2.86 0.87
N LYS A 80 1.41 2.12 0.74
CA LYS A 80 2.77 2.71 0.74
C LYS A 80 2.96 3.73 -0.40
N THR A 81 2.43 3.46 -1.59
CA THR A 81 2.48 4.40 -2.71
C THR A 81 1.67 5.66 -2.41
N ARG A 82 0.44 5.53 -1.93
CA ARG A 82 -0.41 6.68 -1.56
C ARG A 82 0.21 7.53 -0.46
N ASP A 83 0.84 6.91 0.52
CA ASP A 83 1.52 7.64 1.61
C ASP A 83 2.73 8.41 1.08
N ALA A 84 3.50 7.83 0.16
CA ALA A 84 4.59 8.51 -0.51
C ALA A 84 4.08 9.71 -1.34
N GLU A 85 3.01 9.54 -2.11
CA GLU A 85 2.37 10.61 -2.88
C GLU A 85 1.90 11.76 -2.00
N ARG A 86 1.21 11.48 -0.89
CA ARG A 86 0.80 12.50 0.08
C ARG A 86 1.99 13.23 0.68
N SER A 87 3.05 12.50 1.00
CA SER A 87 4.25 13.09 1.59
C SER A 87 4.97 14.01 0.60
N VAL A 88 5.01 13.64 -0.69
CA VAL A 88 5.54 14.53 -1.73
C VAL A 88 4.65 15.76 -1.90
N ALA A 89 3.34 15.60 -1.92
CA ALA A 89 2.40 16.71 -2.00
C ALA A 89 2.63 17.73 -0.89
N MET A 90 2.75 17.26 0.35
CA MET A 90 3.04 18.11 1.51
C MET A 90 4.42 18.76 1.41
N ALA A 91 5.45 18.01 1.03
CA ALA A 91 6.80 18.55 0.87
C ALA A 91 6.84 19.62 -0.23
N PHE A 92 6.19 19.38 -1.36
CA PHE A 92 6.09 20.34 -2.45
C PHE A 92 5.38 21.62 -2.00
N GLN A 93 4.25 21.51 -1.31
CA GLN A 93 3.53 22.66 -0.76
C GLN A 93 4.37 23.47 0.23
N GLN A 94 5.12 22.80 1.12
CA GLN A 94 6.00 23.44 2.08
C GLN A 94 7.14 24.20 1.39
N HIS A 95 7.78 23.60 0.39
CA HIS A 95 8.84 24.24 -0.38
C HIS A 95 8.31 25.37 -1.27
N ALA A 96 7.10 25.22 -1.76
CA ALA A 96 6.43 26.22 -2.58
C ALA A 96 5.92 27.43 -1.78
N ALA A 97 5.83 27.33 -0.46
CA ALA A 97 5.47 28.45 0.40
C ALA A 97 6.60 29.50 0.41
N GLY A 98 6.25 30.75 0.61
CA GLY A 98 7.22 31.85 0.75
C GLY A 98 7.85 32.28 -0.58
N ALA A 99 9.18 32.28 -0.69
CA ALA A 99 9.92 32.82 -1.84
C ALA A 99 9.62 32.11 -3.18
N HIS A 100 9.11 30.88 -3.14
CA HIS A 100 8.81 30.11 -4.34
C HIS A 100 7.32 30.15 -4.75
N ALA A 101 6.48 30.83 -3.97
CA ALA A 101 5.02 30.88 -4.25
C ALA A 101 4.70 31.46 -5.62
N CYS A 102 5.51 32.40 -6.10
CA CYS A 102 5.32 32.99 -7.42
C CYS A 102 5.55 32.00 -8.57
N LEU A 103 6.38 30.95 -8.39
CA LEU A 103 6.59 29.92 -9.41
C LEU A 103 5.36 29.06 -9.62
N LEU A 104 4.53 28.89 -8.58
CA LEU A 104 3.32 28.07 -8.69
C LEU A 104 2.23 28.69 -9.57
N ALA A 105 2.28 29.99 -9.79
CA ALA A 105 1.35 30.66 -10.73
C ALA A 105 1.73 30.42 -12.19
N LEU A 106 2.91 29.86 -12.46
CA LEU A 106 3.45 29.61 -13.78
C LEU A 106 3.61 28.10 -14.01
N PRO A 107 3.42 27.62 -15.23
CA PRO A 107 3.74 26.24 -15.58
C PRO A 107 5.25 25.99 -15.44
N SER A 108 5.64 24.76 -15.11
CA SER A 108 7.05 24.41 -14.88
C SER A 108 7.97 24.70 -16.06
N SER A 109 7.45 24.72 -17.28
CA SER A 109 8.18 25.09 -18.48
C SER A 109 8.62 26.56 -18.53
N GLU A 110 8.03 27.42 -17.72
CA GLU A 110 8.31 28.86 -17.67
C GLU A 110 9.16 29.25 -16.44
N TRP A 111 9.49 28.35 -15.55
CA TRP A 111 10.24 28.63 -14.32
C TRP A 111 11.67 29.12 -14.56
N ASP A 112 12.27 28.77 -15.67
CA ASP A 112 13.63 29.20 -16.03
C ASP A 112 13.67 30.62 -16.64
N LEU A 113 12.52 31.25 -16.82
CA LEU A 113 12.45 32.62 -17.37
C LEU A 113 12.76 33.66 -16.28
N PRO A 114 13.75 34.52 -16.45
CA PRO A 114 14.25 35.41 -15.39
C PRO A 114 13.27 36.50 -14.94
N ALA A 115 12.11 36.61 -15.57
CA ALA A 115 11.24 37.80 -15.42
C ALA A 115 10.23 37.74 -14.28
N GLY A 116 10.05 36.62 -13.58
CA GLY A 116 8.84 36.46 -12.77
C GLY A 116 9.03 36.39 -11.24
N CYS A 117 10.13 35.85 -10.73
CA CYS A 117 10.24 35.49 -9.33
C CYS A 117 11.64 35.79 -8.75
N PRO A 118 11.91 37.03 -8.31
CA PRO A 118 13.20 37.36 -7.76
C PRO A 118 13.47 36.56 -6.48
N GLY A 119 14.59 35.82 -6.45
CA GLY A 119 15.01 35.02 -5.28
C GLY A 119 14.42 33.62 -5.20
N ALA A 120 13.54 33.22 -6.12
CA ALA A 120 13.06 31.86 -6.22
C ALA A 120 14.09 30.95 -6.90
N ASN A 121 14.28 29.74 -6.37
CA ASN A 121 15.15 28.74 -6.98
C ASN A 121 14.27 27.56 -7.50
N PRO A 122 14.06 27.48 -8.82
CA PRO A 122 13.25 26.39 -9.40
C PRO A 122 13.78 25.00 -9.08
N ALA A 123 15.11 24.84 -8.96
CA ALA A 123 15.73 23.56 -8.69
C ALA A 123 15.28 22.93 -7.35
N ALA A 124 14.89 23.77 -6.39
CA ALA A 124 14.37 23.30 -5.10
C ALA A 124 13.00 22.59 -5.22
N LEU A 125 12.26 22.87 -6.30
CA LEU A 125 10.95 22.27 -6.57
C LEU A 125 11.01 21.13 -7.60
N GLN A 126 12.15 20.95 -8.28
CA GLN A 126 12.28 20.00 -9.38
C GLN A 126 12.56 18.57 -8.90
N SER A 127 13.07 18.39 -7.69
CA SER A 127 13.39 17.05 -7.18
C SER A 127 13.40 17.02 -5.67
N GLY A 128 13.24 15.83 -5.10
CA GLY A 128 13.33 15.65 -3.68
C GLY A 128 13.37 14.17 -3.28
N ARG A 129 13.36 13.97 -1.98
CA ARG A 129 13.35 12.62 -1.39
C ARG A 129 12.27 12.52 -0.33
N VAL A 130 11.49 11.44 -0.41
CA VAL A 130 10.48 11.11 0.60
C VAL A 130 10.70 9.65 1.03
N ALA A 131 10.92 9.45 2.32
CA ALA A 131 11.33 8.17 2.88
C ALA A 131 12.58 7.63 2.18
N ASP A 132 12.46 6.49 1.51
CA ASP A 132 13.53 5.80 0.78
C ASP A 132 13.46 6.00 -0.75
N ARG A 133 12.52 6.83 -1.25
CA ARG A 133 12.29 7.05 -2.68
C ARG A 133 12.64 8.49 -3.09
N ASN A 134 13.35 8.61 -4.20
CA ASN A 134 13.56 9.90 -4.83
C ASN A 134 12.45 10.16 -5.86
N TRP A 135 12.10 11.41 -6.00
CA TRP A 135 11.16 11.87 -7.00
C TRP A 135 11.75 13.03 -7.81
N GLN A 136 11.27 13.18 -9.02
CA GLN A 136 11.61 14.27 -9.93
C GLN A 136 10.32 14.84 -10.51
N LEU A 137 10.22 16.16 -10.54
CA LEU A 137 9.14 16.87 -11.20
C LEU A 137 9.25 16.64 -12.71
N LEU A 138 8.17 16.20 -13.33
CA LEU A 138 8.03 16.15 -14.78
C LEU A 138 7.34 17.39 -15.29
N ASP A 139 6.26 17.77 -14.62
CA ASP A 139 5.47 18.91 -15.01
C ASP A 139 4.64 19.46 -13.83
N TRP A 140 4.47 20.78 -13.83
CA TRP A 140 3.53 21.49 -12.99
C TRP A 140 2.64 22.34 -13.86
N GLN A 141 1.33 22.16 -13.74
CA GLN A 141 0.31 22.90 -14.48
C GLN A 141 -0.60 23.60 -13.47
N PRO A 142 -0.52 24.92 -13.30
CA PRO A 142 -1.48 25.66 -12.50
C PRO A 142 -2.86 25.60 -13.16
N GLN A 143 -3.90 25.34 -12.39
CA GLN A 143 -5.29 25.38 -12.85
C GLN A 143 -5.95 26.70 -12.47
N ASP A 144 -5.62 27.19 -11.30
CA ASP A 144 -6.03 28.49 -10.78
C ASP A 144 -5.00 29.02 -9.78
N ALA A 145 -5.31 30.11 -9.08
CA ALA A 145 -4.42 30.73 -8.11
C ALA A 145 -4.13 29.83 -6.88
N ARG A 146 -4.89 28.75 -6.67
CA ARG A 146 -4.82 27.89 -5.48
C ARG A 146 -4.80 26.41 -5.79
N ALA A 147 -4.84 26.01 -7.05
CA ALA A 147 -4.83 24.62 -7.44
C ALA A 147 -3.97 24.38 -8.67
N GLY A 148 -3.43 23.17 -8.76
CA GLY A 148 -2.67 22.74 -9.92
C GLY A 148 -2.43 21.25 -9.93
N THR A 149 -1.99 20.77 -11.07
CA THR A 149 -1.63 19.37 -11.27
C THR A 149 -0.12 19.18 -11.26
N LEU A 150 0.36 18.33 -10.41
CA LEU A 150 1.75 17.94 -10.25
C LEU A 150 1.98 16.57 -10.90
N GLN A 151 2.89 16.47 -11.85
CA GLN A 151 3.33 15.21 -12.43
C GLN A 151 4.74 14.89 -11.98
N LEU A 152 4.93 13.69 -11.47
CA LEU A 152 6.17 13.21 -10.87
C LEU A 152 6.65 11.93 -11.53
N ARG A 153 7.97 11.78 -11.57
CA ARG A 153 8.64 10.51 -11.85
C ARG A 153 9.37 10.04 -10.60
N TRP A 154 9.15 8.79 -10.23
CA TRP A 154 9.85 8.14 -9.13
C TRP A 154 11.15 7.49 -9.59
N SER A 155 12.04 7.20 -8.65
CA SER A 155 13.32 6.53 -8.92
C SER A 155 13.18 5.12 -9.52
N ASP A 156 12.02 4.48 -9.36
CA ASP A 156 11.69 3.19 -9.98
C ASP A 156 11.12 3.33 -11.41
N GLY A 157 11.06 4.55 -11.95
CA GLY A 157 10.52 4.86 -13.28
C GLY A 157 9.01 5.03 -13.33
N SER A 158 8.28 4.73 -12.26
CA SER A 158 6.84 4.96 -12.20
C SER A 158 6.51 6.45 -12.20
N GLN A 159 5.32 6.81 -12.66
CA GLN A 159 4.84 8.19 -12.70
C GLN A 159 3.57 8.31 -11.86
N SER A 160 3.43 9.46 -11.21
CA SER A 160 2.21 9.82 -10.47
C SER A 160 1.73 11.19 -10.91
N ARG A 161 0.42 11.36 -10.93
CA ARG A 161 -0.26 12.63 -11.16
C ARG A 161 -1.09 12.96 -9.92
N LEU A 162 -0.85 14.14 -9.37
CA LEU A 162 -1.47 14.61 -8.14
C LEU A 162 -2.13 15.96 -8.41
N ASP A 163 -3.40 16.08 -8.06
CA ASP A 163 -4.09 17.36 -8.03
C ASP A 163 -3.89 17.97 -6.64
N LEU A 164 -3.31 19.15 -6.58
CA LEU A 164 -2.95 19.84 -5.34
C LEU A 164 -3.82 21.08 -5.17
N GLU A 165 -4.33 21.25 -3.96
CA GLU A 165 -4.87 22.52 -3.49
C GLU A 165 -3.81 23.22 -2.67
N LEU A 166 -3.40 24.41 -3.09
CA LEU A 166 -2.41 25.22 -2.40
C LEU A 166 -3.08 25.92 -1.21
N LEU A 167 -2.50 25.71 -0.04
CA LEU A 167 -2.97 26.39 1.16
C LEU A 167 -2.72 27.90 1.05
N PRO A 168 -3.64 28.74 1.52
CA PRO A 168 -3.53 30.19 1.48
C PRO A 168 -2.40 30.71 2.37
#